data_cb21a6c1143f81c95046599397d77849
#
_entry.id   cb21a6c1143f81c95046599397d77849
#
_cell.length_a   1.000
_cell.length_b   1.000
_cell.length_c   1.000
_cell.angle_alpha   90.00
_cell.angle_beta   90.00
_cell.angle_gamma   90.00
#
_symmetry.space_group_name_H-M   'P 1'
#
loop_
_entity.id
_entity.type
_entity.pdbx_description
1 polymer ?
#
loop_
_entity_poly.entity_id
_entity_poly.type
_entity_poly.pdbx_seq_one_letter_code
_entity_poly.pdbx_strand_id
1 'polypeptide(L)'
;NLTLFIEKSESEEEKLGALGALNLLFRKKNLQGPVFIAGGDNLSDFDLREMVHVHNESKKDVIGLFDVEDLELAKLYGIADLEGNRIVDFVEKPPSPPSTLAATAYWLLSEEGIMNFFTYIEEGGDRDAMGNFLAWNVNQNSVYSVSFNGNWYDIGGLESYSEAQKWLERRP
;
A
#
# COMPACT_ATOMS: atom_id res chain seq x y z
N ASN A 1 22.39 -3.97 1.42
CA ASN A 1 22.57 -3.52 2.82
C ASN A 1 21.19 -3.34 3.47
N LEU A 2 20.98 -4.00 4.64
CA LEU A 2 19.81 -3.81 5.46
C LEU A 2 20.09 -2.73 6.51
N THR A 3 19.16 -1.78 6.68
CA THR A 3 19.22 -0.77 7.75
C THR A 3 17.96 -0.91 8.59
N LEU A 4 18.12 -1.14 9.89
CA LEU A 4 17.02 -1.16 10.84
C LEU A 4 16.72 0.29 11.27
N PHE A 5 15.44 0.66 11.19
CA PHE A 5 14.91 1.90 11.72
C PHE A 5 13.82 1.57 12.73
N ILE A 6 13.98 2.04 13.97
CA ILE A 6 13.04 1.77 15.05
C ILE A 6 12.40 3.10 15.45
N GLU A 7 11.07 3.14 15.39
CA GLU A 7 10.28 4.19 16.01
C GLU A 7 10.37 4.07 17.54
N LYS A 8 10.56 5.19 18.22
CA LYS A 8 10.54 5.25 19.68
C LYS A 8 9.15 5.69 20.12
N SER A 9 8.35 4.75 20.57
CA SER A 9 7.07 4.98 21.24
C SER A 9 7.04 4.17 22.53
N GLU A 10 6.60 4.77 23.63
CA GLU A 10 6.51 4.11 24.95
C GLU A 10 5.08 3.63 25.26
N SER A 11 4.09 4.08 24.47
CA SER A 11 2.68 3.69 24.56
C SER A 11 2.02 3.58 23.18
N GLU A 12 0.83 2.98 23.12
CA GLU A 12 0.01 2.92 21.89
C GLU A 12 -0.37 4.33 21.37
N GLU A 13 -0.62 5.26 22.30
CA GLU A 13 -1.04 6.64 22.00
C GLU A 13 0.09 7.46 21.38
N GLU A 14 1.35 7.06 21.59
CA GLU A 14 2.53 7.71 21.03
C GLU A 14 2.91 7.17 19.64
N LYS A 15 2.28 6.11 19.17
CA LYS A 15 2.53 5.56 17.83
C LYS A 15 2.18 6.58 16.76
N LEU A 16 3.08 6.72 15.80
CA LEU A 16 2.94 7.70 14.72
C LEU A 16 1.92 7.28 13.65
N GLY A 17 1.46 6.03 13.68
CA GLY A 17 0.74 5.40 12.58
C GLY A 17 1.66 5.08 11.38
N ALA A 18 1.15 4.36 10.42
CA ALA A 18 1.95 3.90 9.28
C ALA A 18 2.57 5.06 8.48
N LEU A 19 1.78 6.08 8.15
CA LEU A 19 2.24 7.26 7.40
C LEU A 19 3.15 8.16 8.26
N GLY A 20 2.91 8.25 9.56
CA GLY A 20 3.77 9.02 10.46
C GLY A 20 5.16 8.40 10.58
N ALA A 21 5.26 7.07 10.68
CA ALA A 21 6.53 6.34 10.69
C ALA A 21 7.28 6.48 9.37
N LEU A 22 6.59 6.39 8.23
CA LEU A 22 7.17 6.64 6.91
C LEU A 22 7.67 8.07 6.75
N ASN A 23 6.90 9.07 7.21
CA ASN A 23 7.32 10.48 7.18
C ASN A 23 8.62 10.70 7.96
N LEU A 24 8.70 10.12 9.16
CA LEU A 24 9.92 10.20 9.96
C LEU A 24 11.11 9.53 9.25
N LEU A 25 10.91 8.36 8.64
CA LEU A 25 11.93 7.64 7.88
C LEU A 25 12.40 8.44 6.66
N PHE A 26 11.46 8.94 5.85
CA PHE A 26 11.77 9.68 4.61
C PHE A 26 12.57 10.94 4.91
N ARG A 27 12.15 11.73 5.91
CA ARG A 27 12.87 12.95 6.34
C ARG A 27 14.26 12.61 6.90
N LYS A 28 14.35 11.60 7.76
CA LYS A 28 15.64 11.24 8.40
C LYS A 28 16.66 10.66 7.41
N LYS A 29 16.20 9.97 6.37
CA LYS A 29 17.07 9.39 5.34
C LYS A 29 17.24 10.32 4.13
N ASN A 30 16.55 11.46 4.10
CA ASN A 30 16.51 12.37 2.96
C ASN A 30 16.29 11.60 1.65
N LEU A 31 15.25 10.72 1.66
CA LEU A 31 14.95 9.89 0.51
C LEU A 31 14.48 10.76 -0.65
N GLN A 32 15.14 10.58 -1.78
CA GLN A 32 14.83 11.23 -3.05
C GLN A 32 14.76 10.14 -4.11
N GLY A 33 13.81 10.27 -5.01
CA GLY A 33 13.59 9.29 -6.05
C GLY A 33 12.61 8.18 -5.64
N PRO A 34 12.29 7.26 -6.57
CA PRO A 34 11.25 6.28 -6.34
C PRO A 34 11.56 5.35 -5.15
N VAL A 35 10.55 5.13 -4.31
CA VAL A 35 10.64 4.28 -3.13
C VAL A 35 9.61 3.17 -3.22
N PHE A 36 10.07 1.92 -3.08
CA PHE A 36 9.19 0.78 -2.92
C PHE A 36 8.88 0.56 -1.44
N ILE A 37 7.60 0.52 -1.11
CA ILE A 37 7.07 0.27 0.23
C ILE A 37 6.40 -1.10 0.21
N ALA A 38 6.68 -1.91 1.23
CA ALA A 38 6.04 -3.20 1.42
C ALA A 38 5.62 -3.35 2.88
N GLY A 39 4.38 -3.73 3.13
CA GLY A 39 3.90 -4.09 4.47
C GLY A 39 4.59 -5.35 4.96
N GLY A 40 5.08 -5.33 6.20
CA GLY A 40 5.76 -6.48 6.80
C GLY A 40 4.83 -7.62 7.21
N ASP A 41 3.54 -7.37 7.21
CA ASP A 41 2.43 -8.28 7.47
C ASP A 41 1.79 -8.84 6.19
N ASN A 42 2.28 -8.46 5.02
CA ASN A 42 1.79 -8.94 3.74
C ASN A 42 2.71 -10.02 3.17
N LEU A 43 2.12 -11.17 2.82
CA LEU A 43 2.80 -12.29 2.20
C LEU A 43 2.15 -12.63 0.87
N SER A 44 2.95 -12.76 -0.19
CA SER A 44 2.44 -13.08 -1.54
C SER A 44 3.47 -13.85 -2.37
N ASP A 45 3.01 -14.35 -3.52
CA ASP A 45 3.87 -14.89 -4.58
C ASP A 45 3.93 -14.00 -5.83
N PHE A 46 3.58 -12.74 -5.68
CA PHE A 46 3.54 -11.76 -6.77
C PHE A 46 4.92 -11.46 -7.34
N ASP A 47 4.98 -11.25 -8.65
CA ASP A 47 6.16 -10.71 -9.31
C ASP A 47 6.17 -9.18 -9.23
N LEU A 48 6.76 -8.65 -8.19
CA LEU A 48 6.80 -7.19 -7.95
C LEU A 48 7.61 -6.41 -9.01
N ARG A 49 8.33 -7.10 -9.92
CA ARG A 49 9.02 -6.46 -11.06
C ARG A 49 8.03 -5.82 -12.04
N GLU A 50 6.80 -6.32 -12.10
CA GLU A 50 5.74 -5.71 -12.92
C GLU A 50 5.45 -4.28 -12.48
N MET A 51 5.43 -4.00 -11.17
CA MET A 51 5.26 -2.63 -10.66
C MET A 51 6.42 -1.72 -11.09
N VAL A 52 7.64 -2.22 -11.04
CA VAL A 52 8.83 -1.47 -11.49
C VAL A 52 8.76 -1.18 -12.99
N HIS A 53 8.25 -2.13 -13.79
CA HIS A 53 8.07 -1.94 -15.24
C HIS A 53 7.05 -0.83 -15.51
N VAL A 54 5.86 -0.90 -14.92
CA VAL A 54 4.82 0.14 -15.07
C VAL A 54 5.32 1.50 -14.60
N HIS A 55 6.04 1.57 -13.47
CA HIS A 55 6.67 2.81 -13.00
C HIS A 55 7.68 3.37 -14.01
N ASN A 56 8.54 2.52 -14.56
CA ASN A 56 9.57 2.96 -15.51
C ASN A 56 8.97 3.54 -16.80
N GLU A 57 7.82 3.05 -17.23
CA GLU A 57 7.10 3.56 -18.39
C GLU A 57 6.32 4.85 -18.07
N SER A 58 5.58 4.87 -16.96
CA SER A 58 4.70 5.97 -16.60
C SER A 58 5.40 7.11 -15.87
N LYS A 59 6.48 6.82 -15.12
CA LYS A 59 7.13 7.70 -14.13
C LYS A 59 6.21 8.16 -13.01
N LYS A 60 5.13 7.44 -12.78
CA LYS A 60 4.11 7.72 -11.78
C LYS A 60 4.11 6.66 -10.66
N ASP A 61 3.31 6.93 -9.63
CA ASP A 61 3.08 5.98 -8.54
C ASP A 61 2.42 4.73 -9.07
N VAL A 62 2.78 3.58 -8.49
CA VAL A 62 2.19 2.28 -8.84
C VAL A 62 1.79 1.53 -7.59
N ILE A 63 0.55 1.05 -7.55
CA ILE A 63 -0.03 0.32 -6.43
C ILE A 63 -0.33 -1.11 -6.87
N GLY A 64 0.07 -2.08 -6.04
CA GLY A 64 -0.32 -3.47 -6.22
C GLY A 64 -1.77 -3.68 -5.80
N LEU A 65 -2.59 -4.26 -6.67
CA LEU A 65 -3.98 -4.63 -6.41
C LEU A 65 -4.15 -6.14 -6.45
N PHE A 66 -5.12 -6.62 -5.68
CA PHE A 66 -5.55 -8.01 -5.70
C PHE A 66 -7.07 -8.09 -5.73
N ASP A 67 -7.64 -8.93 -6.61
CA ASP A 67 -9.07 -9.17 -6.64
C ASP A 67 -9.44 -10.17 -5.53
N VAL A 68 -10.13 -9.69 -4.50
CA VAL A 68 -10.58 -10.53 -3.39
C VAL A 68 -11.85 -11.32 -3.71
N GLU A 69 -12.46 -11.08 -4.89
CA GLU A 69 -13.63 -11.81 -5.43
C GLU A 69 -14.88 -11.82 -4.53
N ASP A 70 -14.84 -11.10 -3.39
CA ASP A 70 -15.91 -11.06 -2.38
C ASP A 70 -16.13 -9.62 -1.92
N LEU A 71 -17.34 -9.08 -2.11
CA LEU A 71 -17.71 -7.73 -1.72
C LEU A 71 -17.74 -7.53 -0.19
N GLU A 72 -18.04 -8.56 0.59
CA GLU A 72 -17.98 -8.45 2.05
C GLU A 72 -16.54 -8.39 2.53
N LEU A 73 -15.65 -9.17 1.94
CA LEU A 73 -14.22 -9.10 2.22
C LEU A 73 -13.63 -7.76 1.77
N ALA A 74 -14.07 -7.23 0.62
CA ALA A 74 -13.63 -5.95 0.10
C ALA A 74 -13.88 -4.76 1.06
N LYS A 75 -14.88 -4.85 1.95
CA LYS A 75 -15.12 -3.81 2.98
C LYS A 75 -13.98 -3.63 3.98
N LEU A 76 -13.08 -4.59 4.07
CA LEU A 76 -11.95 -4.56 5.00
C LEU A 76 -10.74 -3.81 4.43
N TYR A 77 -10.73 -3.52 3.13
CA TYR A 77 -9.59 -2.98 2.38
C TYR A 77 -9.91 -1.63 1.73
N GLY A 78 -8.87 -0.97 1.31
CA GLY A 78 -8.98 0.13 0.36
C GLY A 78 -9.28 -0.40 -1.03
N ILE A 79 -10.31 0.11 -1.70
CA ILE A 79 -10.84 -0.40 -2.97
C ILE A 79 -10.60 0.62 -4.08
N ALA A 80 -10.02 0.13 -5.17
CA ALA A 80 -9.73 0.91 -6.36
C ALA A 80 -10.80 0.74 -7.44
N ASP A 81 -11.06 1.83 -8.18
CA ASP A 81 -11.75 1.82 -9.48
C ASP A 81 -10.75 2.19 -10.58
N LEU A 82 -10.83 1.52 -11.72
CA LEU A 82 -9.80 1.57 -12.77
C LEU A 82 -10.36 2.01 -14.13
N GLU A 83 -9.58 2.84 -14.83
CA GLU A 83 -9.63 3.00 -16.28
C GLU A 83 -8.35 2.42 -16.90
N GLY A 84 -8.43 1.21 -17.46
CA GLY A 84 -7.26 0.45 -17.86
C GLY A 84 -6.43 0.04 -16.64
N ASN A 85 -5.19 0.53 -16.53
CA ASN A 85 -4.35 0.34 -15.35
C ASN A 85 -4.18 1.61 -14.50
N ARG A 86 -4.92 2.69 -14.80
CA ARG A 86 -4.95 3.92 -14.03
C ARG A 86 -6.03 3.84 -12.96
N ILE A 87 -5.71 4.15 -11.73
CA ILE A 87 -6.67 4.30 -10.65
C ILE A 87 -7.38 5.64 -10.84
N VAL A 88 -8.71 5.61 -11.01
CA VAL A 88 -9.55 6.80 -11.20
C VAL A 88 -10.32 7.18 -9.95
N ASP A 89 -10.56 6.23 -9.08
CA ASP A 89 -11.14 6.47 -7.75
C ASP A 89 -10.59 5.46 -6.75
N PHE A 90 -10.57 5.85 -5.49
CA PHE A 90 -10.11 5.01 -4.39
C PHE A 90 -10.83 5.35 -3.10
N VAL A 91 -11.35 4.33 -2.42
CA VAL A 91 -12.06 4.50 -1.16
C VAL A 91 -11.51 3.54 -0.11
N GLU A 92 -11.06 4.08 1.02
CA GLU A 92 -10.58 3.28 2.16
C GLU A 92 -11.76 2.68 2.91
N LYS A 93 -11.80 1.34 3.01
CA LYS A 93 -12.80 0.54 3.74
C LYS A 93 -14.25 0.98 3.50
N PRO A 94 -14.71 1.00 2.25
CA PRO A 94 -16.04 1.46 1.93
C PRO A 94 -17.12 0.52 2.49
N PRO A 95 -18.22 1.04 3.08
CA PRO A 95 -19.33 0.19 3.54
C PRO A 95 -20.08 -0.50 2.39
N SER A 96 -19.96 0.05 1.19
CA SER A 96 -20.50 -0.50 -0.06
C SER A 96 -19.40 -0.41 -1.14
N PRO A 97 -18.54 -1.43 -1.25
CA PRO A 97 -17.43 -1.42 -2.19
C PRO A 97 -17.92 -1.35 -3.65
N PRO A 98 -17.34 -0.47 -4.50
CA PRO A 98 -17.70 -0.38 -5.91
C PRO A 98 -17.12 -1.53 -6.74
N SER A 99 -16.09 -2.20 -6.24
CA SER A 99 -15.42 -3.34 -6.87
C SER A 99 -14.83 -4.28 -5.80
N THR A 100 -14.17 -5.36 -6.23
CA THR A 100 -13.42 -6.28 -5.37
C THR A 100 -11.90 -6.10 -5.48
N LEU A 101 -11.42 -5.05 -6.17
CA LEU A 101 -10.01 -4.75 -6.37
C LEU A 101 -9.42 -4.06 -5.13
N ALA A 102 -8.88 -4.86 -4.23
CA ALA A 102 -8.27 -4.42 -2.98
C ALA A 102 -6.82 -3.94 -3.19
N ALA A 103 -6.47 -2.81 -2.59
CA ALA A 103 -5.08 -2.38 -2.54
C ALA A 103 -4.29 -3.25 -1.56
N THR A 104 -3.20 -3.80 -2.04
CA THR A 104 -2.22 -4.50 -1.20
C THR A 104 -1.30 -3.51 -0.52
N ALA A 105 -0.46 -3.98 0.40
CA ALA A 105 0.56 -3.14 1.01
C ALA A 105 1.86 -3.06 0.17
N TYR A 106 1.76 -3.17 -1.16
CA TYR A 106 2.88 -2.99 -2.10
C TYR A 106 2.70 -1.70 -2.90
N TRP A 107 3.54 -0.72 -2.64
CA TRP A 107 3.46 0.61 -3.21
C TRP A 107 4.80 1.05 -3.75
N LEU A 108 4.83 1.59 -4.95
CA LEU A 108 6.00 2.22 -5.55
C LEU A 108 5.68 3.69 -5.76
N LEU A 109 6.19 4.54 -4.87
CA LEU A 109 6.02 5.98 -4.97
C LEU A 109 7.11 6.57 -5.87
N SER A 110 6.71 7.41 -6.81
CA SER A 110 7.59 8.25 -7.63
C SER A 110 8.18 9.40 -6.81
N GLU A 111 9.09 10.17 -7.38
CA GLU A 111 9.56 11.43 -6.76
C GLU A 111 8.39 12.39 -6.49
N GLU A 112 7.46 12.52 -7.45
CA GLU A 112 6.26 13.33 -7.30
C GLU A 112 5.35 12.78 -6.19
N GLY A 113 5.18 11.44 -6.13
CA GLY A 113 4.41 10.78 -5.08
C GLY A 113 4.99 11.00 -3.67
N ILE A 114 6.32 11.06 -3.53
CA ILE A 114 6.97 11.40 -2.26
C ILE A 114 6.71 12.88 -1.90
N MET A 115 6.74 13.79 -2.87
CA MET A 115 6.41 15.20 -2.63
C MET A 115 4.96 15.36 -2.19
N ASN A 116 4.04 14.68 -2.88
CA ASN A 116 2.62 14.64 -2.52
C ASN A 116 2.40 14.06 -1.13
N PHE A 117 3.16 13.02 -0.77
CA PHE A 117 3.13 12.44 0.57
C PHE A 117 3.49 13.47 1.65
N PHE A 118 4.53 14.26 1.45
CA PHE A 118 4.88 15.32 2.40
C PHE A 118 3.81 16.40 2.47
N THR A 119 3.26 16.81 1.33
CA THR A 119 2.16 17.79 1.28
C THR A 119 0.94 17.27 2.06
N TYR A 120 0.52 16.03 1.84
CA TYR A 120 -0.57 15.40 2.57
C TYR A 120 -0.37 15.43 4.09
N ILE A 121 0.84 15.10 4.55
CA ILE A 121 1.17 15.13 5.98
C ILE A 121 1.17 16.56 6.55
N GLU A 122 1.66 17.54 5.79
CA GLU A 122 1.73 18.95 6.20
C GLU A 122 0.34 19.61 6.23
N GLU A 123 -0.56 19.20 5.36
CA GLU A 123 -1.97 19.61 5.35
C GLU A 123 -2.82 18.98 6.47
N GLY A 124 -2.21 18.12 7.28
CA GLY A 124 -2.89 17.46 8.40
C GLY A 124 -3.66 16.21 8.03
N GLY A 125 -3.29 15.55 6.92
CA GLY A 125 -3.86 14.27 6.51
C GLY A 125 -3.75 13.20 7.59
N ASP A 126 -4.72 12.29 7.61
CA ASP A 126 -4.76 11.16 8.54
C ASP A 126 -3.53 10.28 8.35
N ARG A 127 -2.83 9.97 9.46
CA ARG A 127 -1.54 9.27 9.48
C ARG A 127 -1.63 7.78 9.75
N ASP A 128 -2.83 7.26 10.01
CA ASP A 128 -3.00 5.89 10.44
C ASP A 128 -2.94 4.91 9.26
N ALA A 129 -3.76 5.10 8.25
CA ALA A 129 -3.87 4.19 7.13
C ALA A 129 -3.26 4.75 5.83
N MET A 130 -2.50 3.90 5.13
CA MET A 130 -1.93 4.22 3.81
C MET A 130 -3.01 4.57 2.78
N GLY A 131 -4.17 3.92 2.84
CA GLY A 131 -5.27 4.15 1.92
C GLY A 131 -5.84 5.56 1.97
N ASN A 132 -5.80 6.24 3.12
CA ASN A 132 -6.22 7.64 3.23
C ASN A 132 -5.33 8.58 2.38
N PHE A 133 -4.02 8.32 2.37
CA PHE A 133 -3.12 9.04 1.47
C PHE A 133 -3.40 8.70 0.01
N LEU A 134 -3.66 7.44 -0.32
CA LEU A 134 -3.95 7.05 -1.71
C LEU A 134 -5.24 7.72 -2.22
N ALA A 135 -6.31 7.72 -1.43
CA ALA A 135 -7.57 8.39 -1.76
C ALA A 135 -7.37 9.89 -2.07
N TRP A 136 -6.51 10.55 -1.30
CA TRP A 136 -6.13 11.94 -1.55
C TRP A 136 -5.25 12.06 -2.81
N ASN A 137 -4.23 11.22 -2.96
CA ASN A 137 -3.21 11.31 -4.01
C ASN A 137 -3.76 11.02 -5.41
N VAL A 138 -4.74 10.14 -5.55
CA VAL A 138 -5.43 9.85 -6.83
C VAL A 138 -6.06 11.12 -7.42
N ASN A 139 -6.48 12.07 -6.57
CA ASN A 139 -7.02 13.36 -7.00
C ASN A 139 -5.95 14.41 -7.34
N GLN A 140 -4.71 14.20 -6.90
CA GLN A 140 -3.59 15.13 -7.14
C GLN A 140 -2.72 14.71 -8.33
N ASN A 141 -2.61 13.40 -8.56
CA ASN A 141 -1.67 12.82 -9.50
C ASN A 141 -2.28 11.60 -10.20
N SER A 142 -1.73 11.22 -11.34
CA SER A 142 -2.04 9.93 -11.96
C SER A 142 -1.36 8.81 -11.17
N VAL A 143 -2.14 7.89 -10.64
CA VAL A 143 -1.67 6.68 -9.98
C VAL A 143 -2.02 5.47 -10.84
N TYR A 144 -1.05 4.61 -11.07
CA TYR A 144 -1.22 3.38 -11.83
C TYR A 144 -1.29 2.17 -10.93
N SER A 145 -1.74 1.06 -11.47
CA SER A 145 -1.85 -0.20 -10.75
C SER A 145 -1.28 -1.37 -11.52
N VAL A 146 -0.93 -2.39 -10.76
CA VAL A 146 -0.73 -3.76 -11.25
C VAL A 146 -1.69 -4.66 -10.50
N SER A 147 -2.61 -5.31 -11.22
CA SER A 147 -3.51 -6.32 -10.65
C SER A 147 -2.80 -7.66 -10.66
N PHE A 148 -2.49 -8.18 -9.49
CA PHE A 148 -1.80 -9.44 -9.33
C PHE A 148 -2.76 -10.63 -9.32
N ASN A 149 -2.28 -11.75 -9.85
CA ASN A 149 -2.88 -13.06 -9.70
C ASN A 149 -2.00 -13.91 -8.78
N GLY A 150 -2.57 -14.93 -8.14
CA GLY A 150 -1.82 -15.82 -7.25
C GLY A 150 -2.33 -15.79 -5.82
N ASN A 151 -1.43 -15.82 -4.85
CA ASN A 151 -1.79 -15.84 -3.44
C ASN A 151 -1.34 -14.55 -2.75
N TRP A 152 -2.24 -14.01 -1.95
CA TRP A 152 -1.98 -12.86 -1.10
C TRP A 152 -2.61 -13.08 0.27
N TYR A 153 -1.84 -12.82 1.31
CA TYR A 153 -2.25 -12.89 2.71
C TYR A 153 -1.91 -11.58 3.40
N ASP A 154 -2.94 -10.91 3.90
CA ASP A 154 -2.82 -9.79 4.82
C ASP A 154 -2.94 -10.34 6.24
N ILE A 155 -1.79 -10.40 6.96
CA ILE A 155 -1.68 -11.12 8.23
C ILE A 155 -2.07 -10.18 9.39
N GLY A 156 -3.37 -9.92 9.52
CA GLY A 156 -3.93 -9.10 10.60
C GLY A 156 -4.33 -9.88 11.85
N GLY A 157 -4.23 -11.22 11.86
CA GLY A 157 -4.66 -12.05 12.98
C GLY A 157 -4.21 -13.49 12.92
N LEU A 158 -4.60 -14.30 13.93
CA LEU A 158 -4.17 -15.71 14.04
C LEU A 158 -4.71 -16.58 12.90
N GLU A 159 -5.89 -16.27 12.38
CA GLU A 159 -6.52 -17.06 11.31
C GLU A 159 -5.73 -16.87 10.00
N SER A 160 -5.55 -15.62 9.54
CA SER A 160 -4.76 -15.30 8.34
C SER A 160 -3.31 -15.74 8.47
N TYR A 161 -2.71 -15.67 9.67
CA TYR A 161 -1.39 -16.24 9.94
C TYR A 161 -1.35 -17.75 9.71
N SER A 162 -2.34 -18.49 10.25
CA SER A 162 -2.41 -19.95 10.08
C SER A 162 -2.60 -20.37 8.61
N GLU A 163 -3.39 -19.60 7.84
CA GLU A 163 -3.59 -19.84 6.42
C GLU A 163 -2.30 -19.59 5.62
N ALA A 164 -1.64 -18.47 5.87
CA ALA A 164 -0.36 -18.12 5.26
C ALA A 164 0.72 -19.18 5.57
N GLN A 165 0.79 -19.67 6.82
CA GLN A 165 1.72 -20.73 7.21
C GLN A 165 1.45 -22.04 6.44
N LYS A 166 0.20 -22.49 6.37
CA LYS A 166 -0.19 -23.70 5.62
C LYS A 166 0.16 -23.59 4.14
N TRP A 167 0.01 -22.41 3.57
CA TRP A 167 0.39 -22.16 2.18
C TRP A 167 1.91 -22.24 1.98
N LEU A 168 2.72 -21.66 2.86
CA LEU A 168 4.18 -21.74 2.81
C LEU A 168 4.68 -23.18 2.92
N GLU A 169 4.09 -24.01 3.79
CA GLU A 169 4.46 -25.41 3.98
C GLU A 169 4.18 -26.30 2.75
N ARG A 170 3.28 -25.87 1.86
CA ARG A 170 2.94 -26.59 0.61
C ARG A 170 3.79 -26.15 -0.58
N ARG A 171 4.61 -25.11 -0.42
CA ARG A 171 5.53 -24.70 -1.47
C ARG A 171 6.67 -25.71 -1.61
N PRO A 172 7.02 -26.12 -2.86
CA PRO A 172 8.10 -27.05 -3.12
C PRO A 172 9.48 -26.49 -2.76
#